data_81185662ef0ec2d832b7bcbe726a9881
#
_entry.id   81185662ef0ec2d832b7bcbe726a9881
#
_cell.length_a   1.000
_cell.length_b   1.000
_cell.length_c   1.000
_cell.angle_alpha   90.00
_cell.angle_beta   90.00
_cell.angle_gamma   90.00
#
_symmetry.space_group_name_H-M   'P 1'
#
loop_
_entity.id
_entity.type
_entity.pdbx_description
1 polymer ?
#
loop_
_entity_poly.entity_id
_entity_poly.type
_entity_poly.pdbx_seq_one_letter_code
_entity_poly.pdbx_strand_id
1 'polypeptide(L)'
;MKQNSRRNFLQKSAKAGVATLIAMPSISSAMAAVSNNHYYPAINTKLFATGFDQQPLSFAYAALEPSIDTLTMDIHFNKHAATYSKNVKEAAVAEKVDMTKPLEDVLSKISSFTVKMRNNAGGHYNHELFWKCLTPNNTQPTSKLRAAIEKDFGSLDGLKKQLSEAAKNRFGSGWAWLIYSTDKKLIVSSTPNQDNPLMDIAEVKGFPLFGLDVWDHAYYLKYQNRRADYIDSFWKVLNWNYVNERFISIK
;
A
#
# COMPACT_ATOMS: atom_id res chain seq x y z
N MET A 1 -9.52 54.49 -12.91
CA MET A 1 -8.66 53.29 -12.73
C MET A 1 -9.12 52.22 -13.73
N LYS A 2 -8.32 51.91 -14.76
CA LYS A 2 -8.68 50.94 -15.81
C LYS A 2 -8.22 49.57 -15.37
N GLN A 3 -9.17 48.62 -15.27
CA GLN A 3 -8.89 47.21 -15.02
C GLN A 3 -8.11 46.60 -16.21
N ASN A 4 -6.91 46.14 -15.96
CA ASN A 4 -6.14 45.35 -16.93
C ASN A 4 -6.59 43.89 -16.85
N SER A 5 -7.30 43.43 -17.88
CA SER A 5 -7.80 42.09 -18.03
C SER A 5 -6.65 41.08 -18.29
N ARG A 6 -6.74 39.89 -17.69
CA ARG A 6 -5.81 38.75 -17.88
C ARG A 6 -5.59 38.35 -19.34
N ARG A 7 -6.47 38.78 -20.23
CA ARG A 7 -6.42 38.52 -21.68
C ARG A 7 -5.28 39.30 -22.38
N ASN A 8 -4.86 40.47 -21.84
CA ASN A 8 -3.81 41.30 -22.44
C ASN A 8 -2.39 40.85 -22.07
N PHE A 9 -2.24 40.00 -21.05
CA PHE A 9 -0.93 39.44 -20.64
C PHE A 9 -0.47 38.32 -21.60
N LEU A 10 -1.41 37.49 -22.08
CA LEU A 10 -1.08 36.36 -22.97
C LEU A 10 -0.77 36.75 -24.42
N GLN A 11 -1.17 37.96 -24.87
CA GLN A 11 -0.89 38.42 -26.25
C GLN A 11 0.45 39.08 -26.46
N LYS A 12 1.17 39.42 -25.41
CA LYS A 12 2.50 40.10 -25.50
C LYS A 12 3.69 39.16 -25.45
N SER A 13 3.52 37.85 -25.19
CA SER A 13 4.63 36.89 -25.12
C SER A 13 4.92 36.12 -26.42
N ALA A 14 4.27 36.48 -27.53
CA ALA A 14 4.37 35.75 -28.79
C ALA A 14 5.14 36.47 -29.92
N LYS A 15 6.10 37.32 -29.60
CA LYS A 15 6.96 37.94 -30.64
C LYS A 15 8.38 38.14 -30.10
N ALA A 16 9.20 37.10 -30.16
CA ALA A 16 10.66 37.16 -30.39
C ALA A 16 11.22 35.71 -30.29
N GLY A 17 11.59 35.15 -31.41
CA GLY A 17 12.29 33.87 -31.48
C GLY A 17 12.65 33.55 -32.91
N VAL A 18 13.78 34.07 -33.36
CA VAL A 18 14.41 33.72 -34.64
C VAL A 18 14.85 32.27 -34.56
N ALA A 19 14.34 31.40 -35.44
CA ALA A 19 14.73 30.01 -35.55
C ALA A 19 16.06 29.88 -36.30
N THR A 20 17.08 29.42 -35.60
CA THR A 20 18.30 28.90 -36.21
C THR A 20 18.18 27.38 -36.34
N LEU A 21 18.00 26.90 -37.56
CA LEU A 21 18.00 25.47 -37.87
C LEU A 21 19.43 24.94 -37.78
N ILE A 22 19.72 24.19 -36.71
CA ILE A 22 20.89 23.32 -36.63
C ILE A 22 20.42 21.89 -36.94
N ALA A 23 20.87 21.35 -38.08
CA ALA A 23 20.67 19.98 -38.47
C ALA A 23 21.39 19.04 -37.47
N MET A 24 20.66 18.28 -36.67
CA MET A 24 21.21 17.20 -35.88
C MET A 24 21.10 15.87 -36.66
N PRO A 25 22.11 14.99 -36.60
CA PRO A 25 22.05 13.70 -37.23
C PRO A 25 21.01 12.83 -36.52
N SER A 26 20.20 12.10 -37.29
CA SER A 26 19.24 11.12 -36.84
C SER A 26 19.94 9.95 -36.13
N ILE A 27 19.91 9.97 -34.80
CA ILE A 27 20.25 8.77 -34.02
C ILE A 27 19.02 7.86 -34.06
N SER A 28 19.14 6.81 -34.83
CA SER A 28 18.21 5.68 -34.83
C SER A 28 18.22 5.06 -33.42
N SER A 29 17.27 5.45 -32.58
CA SER A 29 17.04 4.82 -31.29
C SER A 29 16.45 3.43 -31.53
N ALA A 30 17.31 2.42 -31.48
CA ALA A 30 16.86 1.05 -31.25
C ALA A 30 16.12 1.05 -29.89
N MET A 31 14.80 1.06 -29.92
CA MET A 31 13.99 0.74 -28.76
C MET A 31 14.30 -0.72 -28.39
N ALA A 32 15.25 -0.92 -27.49
CA ALA A 32 15.34 -2.16 -26.75
C ALA A 32 14.01 -2.28 -26.00
N ALA A 33 13.20 -3.28 -26.37
CA ALA A 33 12.05 -3.69 -25.59
C ALA A 33 12.58 -4.06 -24.21
N VAL A 34 12.44 -3.15 -23.24
CA VAL A 34 12.63 -3.47 -21.84
C VAL A 34 11.51 -4.45 -21.51
N SER A 35 11.84 -5.74 -21.52
CA SER A 35 10.96 -6.74 -20.97
C SER A 35 10.78 -6.36 -19.49
N ASN A 36 9.61 -5.85 -19.14
CA ASN A 36 9.19 -5.64 -17.75
C ASN A 36 9.02 -7.01 -17.08
N ASN A 37 10.13 -7.73 -16.91
CA ASN A 37 10.19 -8.80 -15.94
C ASN A 37 10.12 -8.12 -14.57
N HIS A 38 8.91 -8.01 -14.02
CA HIS A 38 8.70 -7.69 -12.62
C HIS A 38 9.29 -8.82 -11.79
N TYR A 39 10.58 -8.71 -11.50
CA TYR A 39 11.29 -9.64 -10.64
C TYR A 39 10.87 -9.36 -9.21
N TYR A 40 9.70 -9.89 -8.82
CA TYR A 40 9.50 -10.16 -7.40
C TYR A 40 10.42 -11.33 -7.04
N PRO A 41 11.17 -11.27 -5.92
CA PRO A 41 11.88 -12.46 -5.46
C PRO A 41 10.89 -13.61 -5.46
N ALA A 42 11.31 -14.83 -5.84
CA ALA A 42 10.42 -15.96 -5.96
C ALA A 42 9.73 -16.23 -4.63
N ILE A 43 8.62 -15.57 -4.40
CA ILE A 43 7.75 -15.73 -3.25
C ILE A 43 6.99 -17.02 -3.49
N ASN A 44 6.80 -17.81 -2.46
CA ASN A 44 5.83 -18.89 -2.55
C ASN A 44 4.42 -18.27 -2.59
N THR A 45 4.06 -17.72 -3.75
CA THR A 45 2.84 -16.94 -4.00
C THR A 45 1.58 -17.73 -3.67
N LYS A 46 1.63 -19.07 -3.72
CA LYS A 46 0.48 -19.90 -3.35
C LYS A 46 0.11 -19.81 -1.87
N LEU A 47 1.07 -19.54 -0.99
CA LEU A 47 0.82 -19.48 0.46
C LEU A 47 0.15 -18.15 0.89
N PHE A 48 0.38 -17.08 0.15
CA PHE A 48 -0.09 -15.73 0.50
C PHE A 48 -0.95 -15.10 -0.60
N ALA A 49 -1.48 -15.92 -1.51
CA ALA A 49 -2.39 -15.44 -2.55
C ALA A 49 -3.69 -14.90 -1.92
N THR A 50 -4.10 -13.73 -2.39
CA THR A 50 -5.37 -13.12 -2.01
C THR A 50 -6.41 -13.45 -3.08
N GLY A 51 -7.54 -14.02 -2.67
CA GLY A 51 -8.71 -14.20 -3.54
C GLY A 51 -9.53 -12.93 -3.67
N PHE A 52 -10.74 -13.05 -4.18
CA PHE A 52 -11.68 -11.93 -4.33
C PHE A 52 -12.77 -11.91 -3.25
N ASP A 53 -12.80 -12.92 -2.39
CA ASP A 53 -13.76 -13.02 -1.29
C ASP A 53 -13.12 -12.62 0.03
N GLN A 54 -13.86 -11.81 0.81
CA GLN A 54 -13.45 -11.45 2.16
C GLN A 54 -13.38 -12.71 3.03
N GLN A 55 -12.26 -12.89 3.71
CA GLN A 55 -12.06 -14.01 4.62
C GLN A 55 -12.53 -13.66 6.04
N PRO A 56 -13.08 -14.63 6.80
CA PRO A 56 -13.48 -14.38 8.18
C PRO A 56 -12.27 -14.02 9.05
N LEU A 57 -12.49 -13.20 10.07
CA LEU A 57 -11.49 -12.91 11.09
C LEU A 57 -11.17 -14.17 11.91
N SER A 58 -9.92 -14.31 12.30
CA SER A 58 -9.47 -15.39 13.20
C SER A 58 -9.70 -15.09 14.68
N PHE A 59 -10.27 -13.91 15.02
CA PHE A 59 -10.52 -13.43 16.37
C PHE A 59 -11.82 -12.63 16.43
N ALA A 60 -12.40 -12.52 17.63
CA ALA A 60 -13.62 -11.73 17.86
C ALA A 60 -13.31 -10.21 17.78
N TYR A 61 -14.30 -9.39 17.42
CA TYR A 61 -14.13 -7.94 17.31
C TYR A 61 -13.61 -7.28 18.60
N ALA A 62 -13.99 -7.80 19.77
CA ALA A 62 -13.51 -7.29 21.05
C ALA A 62 -12.10 -7.75 21.44
N ALA A 63 -11.50 -8.66 20.68
CA ALA A 63 -10.24 -9.29 21.07
C ALA A 63 -9.03 -8.35 21.05
N LEU A 64 -9.13 -7.24 20.29
CA LEU A 64 -8.04 -6.26 20.18
C LEU A 64 -8.14 -5.10 21.18
N GLU A 65 -9.13 -5.14 22.09
CA GLU A 65 -9.20 -4.16 23.18
C GLU A 65 -7.98 -4.26 24.11
N PRO A 66 -7.49 -3.17 24.64
CA PRO A 66 -7.94 -1.78 24.48
C PRO A 66 -7.29 -1.06 23.27
N SER A 67 -6.57 -1.74 22.39
CA SER A 67 -5.82 -1.08 21.29
C SER A 67 -6.74 -0.63 20.14
N ILE A 68 -7.65 -1.49 19.70
CA ILE A 68 -8.68 -1.17 18.71
C ILE A 68 -10.03 -1.57 19.33
N ASP A 69 -10.98 -0.64 19.36
CA ASP A 69 -12.27 -0.89 20.01
C ASP A 69 -13.18 -1.78 19.16
N THR A 70 -14.09 -2.44 19.85
CA THR A 70 -15.04 -3.40 19.27
C THR A 70 -15.87 -2.78 18.15
N LEU A 71 -16.36 -1.56 18.33
CA LEU A 71 -17.20 -0.88 17.34
C LEU A 71 -16.40 -0.51 16.08
N THR A 72 -15.16 -0.04 16.26
CA THR A 72 -14.25 0.18 15.12
C THR A 72 -14.04 -1.11 14.35
N MET A 73 -13.75 -2.23 15.02
CA MET A 73 -13.55 -3.52 14.35
C MET A 73 -14.78 -4.00 13.58
N ASP A 74 -15.96 -3.89 14.17
CA ASP A 74 -17.21 -4.29 13.53
C ASP A 74 -17.48 -3.45 12.26
N ILE A 75 -17.46 -2.14 12.38
CA ILE A 75 -17.72 -1.24 11.24
C ILE A 75 -16.62 -1.38 10.17
N HIS A 76 -15.37 -1.44 10.57
CA HIS A 76 -14.23 -1.56 9.67
C HIS A 76 -14.31 -2.85 8.84
N PHE A 77 -14.60 -3.98 9.48
CA PHE A 77 -14.72 -5.29 8.81
C PHE A 77 -16.01 -5.41 8.01
N ASN A 78 -17.18 -5.19 8.65
CA ASN A 78 -18.48 -5.49 8.05
C ASN A 78 -19.00 -4.40 7.08
N LYS A 79 -18.47 -3.19 7.12
CA LYS A 79 -18.89 -2.08 6.25
C LYS A 79 -17.81 -1.68 5.26
N HIS A 80 -16.63 -1.24 5.75
CA HIS A 80 -15.58 -0.75 4.87
C HIS A 80 -14.94 -1.88 4.05
N ALA A 81 -14.36 -2.90 4.70
CA ALA A 81 -13.70 -4.00 4.02
C ALA A 81 -14.69 -4.83 3.17
N ALA A 82 -15.89 -5.12 3.68
CA ALA A 82 -16.93 -5.83 2.94
C ALA A 82 -17.35 -5.07 1.66
N THR A 83 -17.37 -3.75 1.69
CA THR A 83 -17.66 -2.93 0.51
C THR A 83 -16.57 -3.05 -0.55
N TYR A 84 -15.29 -3.00 -0.16
CA TYR A 84 -14.18 -3.22 -1.10
C TYR A 84 -14.26 -4.62 -1.73
N SER A 85 -14.53 -5.66 -0.93
CA SER A 85 -14.66 -7.04 -1.42
C SER A 85 -15.82 -7.22 -2.40
N LYS A 86 -16.96 -6.58 -2.14
CA LYS A 86 -18.09 -6.57 -3.08
C LYS A 86 -17.71 -5.86 -4.37
N ASN A 87 -17.18 -4.65 -4.26
CA ASN A 87 -16.92 -3.79 -5.42
C ASN A 87 -15.77 -4.29 -6.31
N VAL A 88 -14.76 -4.96 -5.75
CA VAL A 88 -13.69 -5.56 -6.56
C VAL A 88 -14.22 -6.70 -7.43
N LYS A 89 -15.14 -7.52 -6.91
CA LYS A 89 -15.81 -8.57 -7.71
C LYS A 89 -16.65 -7.98 -8.83
N GLU A 90 -17.41 -6.92 -8.56
CA GLU A 90 -18.16 -6.21 -9.60
C GLU A 90 -17.24 -5.64 -10.69
N ALA A 91 -16.13 -5.02 -10.29
CA ALA A 91 -15.14 -4.50 -11.22
C ALA A 91 -14.48 -5.62 -12.02
N ALA A 92 -14.15 -6.74 -11.38
CA ALA A 92 -13.55 -7.91 -12.04
C ALA A 92 -14.47 -8.50 -13.12
N VAL A 93 -15.77 -8.60 -12.86
CA VAL A 93 -16.76 -9.03 -13.86
C VAL A 93 -16.82 -8.03 -15.04
N ALA A 94 -16.92 -6.73 -14.73
CA ALA A 94 -17.03 -5.68 -15.76
C ALA A 94 -15.77 -5.60 -16.65
N GLU A 95 -14.59 -5.85 -16.09
CA GLU A 95 -13.30 -5.76 -16.77
C GLU A 95 -12.75 -7.15 -17.21
N LYS A 96 -13.60 -8.19 -17.12
CA LYS A 96 -13.30 -9.57 -17.58
C LYS A 96 -12.03 -10.16 -16.94
N VAL A 97 -11.82 -9.89 -15.65
CA VAL A 97 -10.72 -10.44 -14.86
C VAL A 97 -11.02 -11.89 -14.51
N ASP A 98 -10.04 -12.77 -14.66
CA ASP A 98 -10.11 -14.16 -14.22
C ASP A 98 -9.91 -14.23 -12.69
N MET A 99 -11.03 -14.32 -11.97
CA MET A 99 -11.03 -14.39 -10.49
C MET A 99 -10.56 -15.73 -9.91
N THR A 100 -10.19 -16.71 -10.75
CA THR A 100 -9.53 -17.95 -10.28
C THR A 100 -8.04 -17.74 -10.02
N LYS A 101 -7.48 -16.62 -10.48
CA LYS A 101 -6.10 -16.19 -10.25
C LYS A 101 -6.00 -15.28 -9.03
N PRO A 102 -4.80 -15.16 -8.42
CA PRO A 102 -4.57 -14.24 -7.32
C PRO A 102 -4.86 -12.78 -7.69
N LEU A 103 -5.40 -12.02 -6.74
CA LEU A 103 -5.65 -10.58 -6.90
C LEU A 103 -4.36 -9.79 -7.16
N GLU A 104 -3.23 -10.31 -6.70
CA GLU A 104 -1.89 -9.76 -6.95
C GLU A 104 -1.57 -9.64 -8.45
N ASP A 105 -2.14 -10.50 -9.29
CA ASP A 105 -2.00 -10.41 -10.76
C ASP A 105 -2.67 -9.16 -11.33
N VAL A 106 -3.75 -8.68 -10.70
CA VAL A 106 -4.42 -7.42 -11.05
C VAL A 106 -3.60 -6.24 -10.52
N LEU A 107 -3.16 -6.30 -9.27
CA LEU A 107 -2.40 -5.22 -8.62
C LEU A 107 -1.10 -4.94 -9.36
N SER A 108 -0.39 -5.98 -9.82
CA SER A 108 0.89 -5.85 -10.53
C SER A 108 0.83 -5.09 -11.87
N LYS A 109 -0.37 -4.88 -12.40
CA LYS A 109 -0.64 -4.17 -13.65
C LYS A 109 -1.85 -3.24 -13.53
N ILE A 110 -2.04 -2.66 -12.33
CA ILE A 110 -3.22 -1.86 -11.99
C ILE A 110 -3.39 -0.64 -12.90
N SER A 111 -2.31 -0.12 -13.48
CA SER A 111 -2.34 0.98 -14.44
C SER A 111 -3.18 0.69 -15.70
N SER A 112 -3.39 -0.59 -16.02
CA SER A 112 -4.21 -1.00 -17.18
C SER A 112 -5.70 -1.14 -16.87
N PHE A 113 -6.11 -0.92 -15.62
CA PHE A 113 -7.48 -1.05 -15.16
C PHE A 113 -8.12 0.30 -14.80
N THR A 114 -9.44 0.28 -14.57
CA THR A 114 -10.18 1.48 -14.18
C THR A 114 -9.81 1.94 -12.76
N VAL A 115 -10.13 3.21 -12.45
CA VAL A 115 -10.02 3.75 -11.09
C VAL A 115 -10.90 2.95 -10.10
N LYS A 116 -12.05 2.43 -10.54
CA LYS A 116 -12.90 1.54 -9.72
C LYS A 116 -12.13 0.28 -9.33
N MET A 117 -11.47 -0.37 -10.28
CA MET A 117 -10.64 -1.55 -10.00
C MET A 117 -9.48 -1.18 -9.06
N ARG A 118 -8.72 -0.13 -9.34
CA ARG A 118 -7.59 0.31 -8.51
C ARG A 118 -7.99 0.50 -7.04
N ASN A 119 -9.06 1.26 -6.80
CA ASN A 119 -9.47 1.56 -5.43
C ASN A 119 -9.99 0.32 -4.69
N ASN A 120 -10.73 -0.55 -5.38
CA ASN A 120 -11.36 -1.69 -4.71
C ASN A 120 -10.45 -2.92 -4.64
N ALA A 121 -9.62 -3.18 -5.64
CA ALA A 121 -8.60 -4.23 -5.56
C ALA A 121 -7.55 -3.90 -4.50
N GLY A 122 -7.08 -2.64 -4.47
CA GLY A 122 -6.19 -2.16 -3.43
C GLY A 122 -6.84 -2.26 -2.05
N GLY A 123 -8.05 -1.74 -1.89
CA GLY A 123 -8.77 -1.77 -0.62
C GLY A 123 -9.02 -3.20 -0.12
N HIS A 124 -9.43 -4.11 -1.00
CA HIS A 124 -9.64 -5.49 -0.61
C HIS A 124 -8.32 -6.17 -0.17
N TYR A 125 -7.27 -6.07 -0.99
CA TYR A 125 -5.95 -6.63 -0.63
C TYR A 125 -5.41 -6.09 0.68
N ASN A 126 -5.45 -4.76 0.85
CA ASN A 126 -4.90 -4.08 2.02
C ASN A 126 -5.58 -4.57 3.31
N HIS A 127 -6.92 -4.71 3.29
CA HIS A 127 -7.67 -5.17 4.44
C HIS A 127 -7.48 -6.66 4.72
N GLU A 128 -7.46 -7.53 3.68
CA GLU A 128 -7.15 -8.96 3.86
C GLU A 128 -5.78 -9.19 4.50
N LEU A 129 -4.78 -8.40 4.11
CA LEU A 129 -3.46 -8.42 4.75
C LEU A 129 -3.52 -7.87 6.18
N PHE A 130 -4.22 -6.74 6.39
CA PHE A 130 -4.31 -6.08 7.69
C PHE A 130 -4.87 -7.00 8.76
N TRP A 131 -5.97 -7.71 8.48
CA TRP A 131 -6.59 -8.63 9.43
C TRP A 131 -5.64 -9.76 9.88
N LYS A 132 -4.88 -10.32 8.96
CA LYS A 132 -3.89 -11.37 9.25
C LYS A 132 -2.70 -10.84 10.04
N CYS A 133 -2.38 -9.55 9.89
CA CYS A 133 -1.33 -8.87 10.64
C CYS A 133 -1.77 -8.44 12.06
N LEU A 134 -3.01 -8.70 12.47
CA LEU A 134 -3.51 -8.39 13.80
C LEU A 134 -3.69 -9.65 14.65
N THR A 135 -3.44 -9.54 15.95
CA THR A 135 -3.64 -10.61 16.92
C THR A 135 -3.83 -10.05 18.34
N PRO A 136 -4.69 -10.66 19.16
CA PRO A 136 -4.78 -10.34 20.59
C PRO A 136 -3.56 -10.82 21.39
N ASN A 137 -2.74 -11.69 20.81
CA ASN A 137 -1.61 -12.30 21.49
C ASN A 137 -0.36 -11.41 21.38
N ASN A 138 0.38 -11.27 22.48
CA ASN A 138 1.68 -10.62 22.43
C ASN A 138 2.68 -11.52 21.68
N THR A 139 3.10 -11.09 20.51
CA THR A 139 4.06 -11.80 19.67
C THR A 139 5.32 -10.95 19.46
N GLN A 140 6.41 -11.59 19.05
CA GLN A 140 7.70 -10.92 18.81
C GLN A 140 8.31 -11.42 17.50
N PRO A 141 9.10 -10.59 16.81
CA PRO A 141 9.85 -11.06 15.65
C PRO A 141 10.82 -12.16 16.01
N THR A 142 10.90 -13.20 15.18
CA THR A 142 11.90 -14.27 15.34
C THR A 142 13.33 -13.73 15.20
N SER A 143 14.31 -14.50 15.66
CA SER A 143 15.73 -14.10 15.54
C SER A 143 16.15 -13.75 14.11
N LYS A 144 15.63 -14.49 13.11
CA LYS A 144 15.93 -14.25 11.69
C LYS A 144 15.35 -12.93 11.20
N LEU A 145 14.09 -12.64 11.50
CA LEU A 145 13.45 -11.37 11.14
C LEU A 145 14.07 -10.21 11.92
N ARG A 146 14.38 -10.41 13.21
CA ARG A 146 15.04 -9.40 14.04
C ARG A 146 16.40 -9.03 13.48
N ALA A 147 17.23 -9.99 13.08
CA ALA A 147 18.54 -9.72 12.46
C ALA A 147 18.40 -8.90 11.16
N ALA A 148 17.39 -9.20 10.33
CA ALA A 148 17.11 -8.40 9.13
C ALA A 148 16.67 -6.97 9.47
N ILE A 149 15.81 -6.81 10.49
CA ILE A 149 15.39 -5.49 10.99
C ILE A 149 16.60 -4.71 11.54
N GLU A 150 17.43 -5.34 12.35
CA GLU A 150 18.64 -4.71 12.91
C GLU A 150 19.62 -4.27 11.82
N LYS A 151 19.79 -5.10 10.79
CA LYS A 151 20.62 -4.76 9.62
C LYS A 151 20.14 -3.51 8.89
N ASP A 152 18.85 -3.40 8.63
CA ASP A 152 18.31 -2.36 7.75
C ASP A 152 17.84 -1.10 8.52
N PHE A 153 17.51 -1.23 9.83
CA PHE A 153 16.98 -0.14 10.67
C PHE A 153 17.82 0.14 11.93
N GLY A 154 18.88 -0.62 12.18
CA GLY A 154 19.72 -0.53 13.37
C GLY A 154 19.11 -1.21 14.61
N SER A 155 17.79 -1.26 14.74
CA SER A 155 17.08 -1.91 15.85
C SER A 155 15.59 -2.07 15.53
N LEU A 156 14.88 -2.88 16.34
CA LEU A 156 13.42 -2.94 16.27
C LEU A 156 12.77 -1.59 16.56
N ASP A 157 13.31 -0.83 17.50
CA ASP A 157 12.79 0.53 17.81
C ASP A 157 13.09 1.49 16.66
N GLY A 158 14.19 1.31 15.93
CA GLY A 158 14.49 2.04 14.70
C GLY A 158 13.43 1.81 13.62
N LEU A 159 13.02 0.57 13.39
CA LEU A 159 11.90 0.24 12.51
C LEU A 159 10.59 0.87 13.00
N LYS A 160 10.26 0.69 14.30
CA LYS A 160 9.03 1.26 14.87
C LYS A 160 8.99 2.77 14.69
N LYS A 161 10.09 3.47 14.96
CA LYS A 161 10.19 4.91 14.77
C LYS A 161 9.94 5.31 13.32
N GLN A 162 10.63 4.69 12.36
CA GLN A 162 10.48 5.04 10.94
C GLN A 162 9.06 4.77 10.41
N LEU A 163 8.47 3.62 10.77
CA LEU A 163 7.12 3.30 10.32
C LEU A 163 6.07 4.22 10.98
N SER A 164 6.22 4.52 12.27
CA SER A 164 5.35 5.45 12.96
C SER A 164 5.42 6.86 12.36
N GLU A 165 6.61 7.33 11.99
CA GLU A 165 6.78 8.60 11.28
C GLU A 165 6.12 8.58 9.89
N ALA A 166 6.30 7.51 9.11
CA ALA A 166 5.63 7.36 7.82
C ALA A 166 4.11 7.37 7.96
N ALA A 167 3.56 6.70 8.97
CA ALA A 167 2.14 6.65 9.28
C ALA A 167 1.58 8.01 9.74
N LYS A 168 2.30 8.73 10.62
CA LYS A 168 1.92 10.08 11.09
C LYS A 168 1.91 11.09 9.95
N ASN A 169 2.96 11.05 9.11
CA ASN A 169 3.18 12.03 8.05
C ASN A 169 2.39 11.71 6.77
N ARG A 170 1.69 10.57 6.68
CA ARG A 170 0.79 10.29 5.56
C ARG A 170 -0.35 11.31 5.58
N PHE A 171 -0.29 12.28 4.66
CA PHE A 171 -1.34 13.28 4.52
C PHE A 171 -2.64 12.64 4.01
N GLY A 172 -3.74 12.88 4.71
CA GLY A 172 -5.04 12.30 4.39
C GLY A 172 -5.11 10.79 4.68
N SER A 173 -5.89 10.10 3.88
CA SER A 173 -6.09 8.66 3.96
C SER A 173 -4.96 7.89 3.27
N GLY A 174 -4.61 6.74 3.81
CA GLY A 174 -3.60 5.88 3.21
C GLY A 174 -3.08 4.80 4.16
N TRP A 175 -1.91 4.30 3.85
CA TRP A 175 -1.27 3.17 4.54
C TRP A 175 0.20 3.43 4.75
N ALA A 176 0.76 2.92 5.83
CA ALA A 176 2.20 2.80 6.05
C ALA A 176 2.61 1.32 6.01
N TRP A 177 3.73 1.02 5.39
CA TRP A 177 4.13 -0.34 5.03
C TRP A 177 5.53 -0.69 5.52
N LEU A 178 5.70 -1.90 6.03
CA LEU A 178 6.98 -2.59 6.00
C LEU A 178 7.00 -3.51 4.79
N ILE A 179 7.95 -3.32 3.89
CA ILE A 179 8.10 -4.08 2.66
C ILE A 179 9.48 -4.73 2.55
N TYR A 180 9.54 -5.83 1.82
CA TYR A 180 10.79 -6.39 1.31
C TYR A 180 10.93 -5.96 -0.15
N SER A 181 11.95 -5.13 -0.41
CA SER A 181 12.17 -4.53 -1.72
C SER A 181 12.84 -5.51 -2.70
N THR A 182 12.87 -5.14 -3.98
CA THR A 182 13.61 -5.84 -5.03
C THR A 182 15.11 -5.88 -4.77
N ASP A 183 15.64 -4.90 -4.03
CA ASP A 183 17.05 -4.83 -3.62
C ASP A 183 17.37 -5.68 -2.38
N LYS A 184 16.45 -6.56 -1.99
CA LYS A 184 16.59 -7.49 -0.86
C LYS A 184 16.81 -6.79 0.48
N LYS A 185 16.14 -5.67 0.69
CA LYS A 185 16.14 -4.88 1.93
C LYS A 185 14.73 -4.74 2.51
N LEU A 186 14.67 -4.61 3.82
CA LEU A 186 13.47 -4.13 4.49
C LEU A 186 13.40 -2.61 4.37
N ILE A 187 12.27 -2.09 3.90
CA ILE A 187 12.05 -0.65 3.68
C ILE A 187 10.71 -0.26 4.25
N VAL A 188 10.65 0.93 4.84
CA VAL A 188 9.40 1.60 5.21
C VAL A 188 8.95 2.51 4.07
N SER A 189 7.68 2.43 3.71
CA SER A 189 7.05 3.34 2.75
C SER A 189 5.64 3.72 3.18
N SER A 190 5.01 4.65 2.48
CA SER A 190 3.59 4.93 2.64
C SER A 190 2.93 5.21 1.30
N THR A 191 1.67 4.84 1.18
CA THR A 191 0.87 5.02 -0.04
C THR A 191 -0.43 5.78 0.24
N PRO A 192 -0.92 6.61 -0.70
CA PRO A 192 -2.20 7.29 -0.54
C PRO A 192 -3.37 6.34 -0.79
N ASN A 193 -4.52 6.69 -0.22
CA ASN A 193 -5.80 6.00 -0.46
C ASN A 193 -5.67 4.49 -0.25
N GLN A 194 -6.04 3.69 -1.27
CA GLN A 194 -5.94 2.23 -1.23
C GLN A 194 -4.79 1.68 -2.09
N ASP A 195 -3.87 2.52 -2.53
CA ASP A 195 -2.67 2.07 -3.21
C ASP A 195 -1.78 1.24 -2.27
N ASN A 196 -1.00 0.34 -2.87
CA ASN A 196 -0.09 -0.52 -2.11
C ASN A 196 1.20 -0.81 -2.89
N PRO A 197 2.25 -1.35 -2.23
CA PRO A 197 3.56 -1.58 -2.85
C PRO A 197 3.60 -2.63 -3.97
N LEU A 198 2.53 -3.41 -4.17
CA LEU A 198 2.43 -4.39 -5.27
C LEU A 198 2.05 -3.75 -6.59
N MET A 199 1.48 -2.55 -6.56
CA MET A 199 0.98 -1.87 -7.74
C MET A 199 2.12 -1.39 -8.64
N ASP A 200 1.95 -1.54 -9.95
CA ASP A 200 2.92 -1.05 -10.95
C ASP A 200 3.10 0.47 -10.94
N ILE A 201 2.13 1.19 -10.38
CA ILE A 201 2.16 2.65 -10.18
C ILE A 201 2.79 3.09 -8.84
N ALA A 202 3.14 2.14 -7.96
CA ALA A 202 3.73 2.49 -6.67
C ALA A 202 5.12 3.09 -6.85
N GLU A 203 5.40 4.18 -6.11
CA GLU A 203 6.71 4.83 -6.09
C GLU A 203 7.77 3.88 -5.50
N VAL A 204 7.44 3.23 -4.39
CA VAL A 204 8.29 2.23 -3.75
C VAL A 204 7.60 0.88 -3.86
N LYS A 205 8.21 -0.03 -4.61
CA LYS A 205 7.67 -1.37 -4.90
C LYS A 205 8.33 -2.43 -4.03
N GLY A 206 7.57 -3.46 -3.71
CA GLY A 206 8.09 -4.61 -2.99
C GLY A 206 6.98 -5.47 -2.41
N PHE A 207 7.38 -6.55 -1.76
CA PHE A 207 6.45 -7.45 -1.10
C PHE A 207 6.09 -6.92 0.30
N PRO A 208 4.83 -6.55 0.56
CA PRO A 208 4.44 -6.02 1.85
C PRO A 208 4.44 -7.14 2.89
N LEU A 209 5.19 -6.92 3.97
CA LEU A 209 5.18 -7.81 5.14
C LEU A 209 4.01 -7.50 6.06
N PHE A 210 3.72 -6.22 6.27
CA PHE A 210 2.50 -5.73 6.88
C PHE A 210 2.20 -4.30 6.45
N GLY A 211 0.94 -3.88 6.60
CA GLY A 211 0.48 -2.52 6.42
C GLY A 211 -0.24 -2.02 7.67
N LEU A 212 -0.09 -0.73 7.96
CA LEU A 212 -0.83 -0.01 8.98
C LEU A 212 -1.81 0.93 8.29
N ASP A 213 -3.09 0.70 8.52
CA ASP A 213 -4.17 1.54 8.04
C ASP A 213 -4.20 2.88 8.79
N VAL A 214 -4.11 4.00 8.06
CA VAL A 214 -4.23 5.34 8.63
C VAL A 214 -5.40 6.14 8.04
N TRP A 215 -6.35 5.45 7.42
CA TRP A 215 -7.67 6.02 7.16
C TRP A 215 -8.37 6.32 8.47
N ASP A 216 -9.16 7.38 8.53
CA ASP A 216 -9.88 7.77 9.75
C ASP A 216 -10.80 6.66 10.27
N HIS A 217 -11.42 5.88 9.38
CA HIS A 217 -12.28 4.78 9.76
C HIS A 217 -11.59 3.67 10.59
N ALA A 218 -10.26 3.58 10.51
CA ALA A 218 -9.49 2.59 11.27
C ALA A 218 -9.30 2.96 12.75
N TYR A 219 -9.49 4.24 13.13
CA TYR A 219 -9.16 4.69 14.48
C TYR A 219 -10.01 5.82 15.05
N TYR A 220 -10.81 6.53 14.22
CA TYR A 220 -11.43 7.79 14.65
C TYR A 220 -12.43 7.65 15.80
N LEU A 221 -13.19 6.54 15.87
CA LEU A 221 -14.16 6.33 16.94
C LEU A 221 -13.51 6.34 18.32
N LYS A 222 -12.32 5.75 18.46
CA LYS A 222 -11.59 5.67 19.73
C LYS A 222 -10.61 6.82 19.93
N TYR A 223 -9.87 7.17 18.89
CA TYR A 223 -8.74 8.09 19.02
C TYR A 223 -9.01 9.49 18.50
N GLN A 224 -10.09 9.73 17.75
CA GLN A 224 -10.41 10.98 17.06
C GLN A 224 -9.19 11.48 16.27
N ASN A 225 -8.74 12.71 16.48
CA ASN A 225 -7.59 13.29 15.80
C ASN A 225 -6.23 12.79 16.32
N ARG A 226 -6.22 11.91 17.33
CA ARG A 226 -4.97 11.42 17.95
C ARG A 226 -4.42 10.19 17.18
N ARG A 227 -4.12 10.38 15.91
CA ARG A 227 -3.54 9.31 15.07
C ARG A 227 -2.27 8.71 15.70
N ALA A 228 -1.45 9.51 16.37
CA ALA A 228 -0.23 9.04 17.03
C ALA A 228 -0.53 7.96 18.09
N ASP A 229 -1.55 8.16 18.93
CA ASP A 229 -1.93 7.21 19.99
C ASP A 229 -2.42 5.88 19.40
N TYR A 230 -3.14 5.93 18.26
CA TYR A 230 -3.53 4.75 17.52
C TYR A 230 -2.31 3.98 16.98
N ILE A 231 -1.36 4.69 16.38
CA ILE A 231 -0.12 4.09 15.85
C ILE A 231 0.66 3.38 16.97
N ASP A 232 0.78 4.03 18.14
CA ASP A 232 1.45 3.44 19.30
C ASP A 232 0.69 2.20 19.84
N SER A 233 -0.62 2.20 19.74
CA SER A 233 -1.46 1.06 20.14
C SER A 233 -1.42 -0.09 19.14
N PHE A 234 -1.25 0.18 17.86
CA PHE A 234 -1.12 -0.84 16.81
C PHE A 234 0.05 -1.80 17.07
N TRP A 235 1.19 -1.29 17.57
CA TRP A 235 2.35 -2.13 17.87
C TRP A 235 2.07 -3.21 18.93
N LYS A 236 1.05 -3.04 19.76
CA LYS A 236 0.65 -4.00 20.80
C LYS A 236 -0.14 -5.19 20.24
N VAL A 237 -0.76 -5.01 19.06
CA VAL A 237 -1.61 -6.01 18.42
C VAL A 237 -1.04 -6.52 17.09
N LEU A 238 0.17 -6.11 16.71
CA LEU A 238 0.81 -6.60 15.50
C LEU A 238 1.19 -8.09 15.66
N ASN A 239 0.73 -8.90 14.71
CA ASN A 239 1.01 -10.33 14.63
C ASN A 239 2.40 -10.60 14.00
N TRP A 240 3.44 -10.55 14.81
CA TRP A 240 4.80 -10.83 14.35
C TRP A 240 4.98 -12.27 13.82
N ASN A 241 4.16 -13.23 14.26
CA ASN A 241 4.22 -14.58 13.72
C ASN A 241 3.86 -14.57 12.23
N TYR A 242 2.76 -13.91 11.86
CA TYR A 242 2.36 -13.80 10.45
C TYR A 242 3.35 -12.96 9.63
N VAL A 243 3.86 -11.86 10.19
CA VAL A 243 4.93 -11.06 9.54
C VAL A 243 6.18 -11.92 9.28
N ASN A 244 6.55 -12.78 10.25
CA ASN A 244 7.66 -13.70 10.08
C ASN A 244 7.42 -14.76 9.00
N GLU A 245 6.22 -15.35 8.95
CA GLU A 245 5.84 -16.31 7.89
C GLU A 245 5.97 -15.68 6.51
N ARG A 246 5.50 -14.44 6.35
CA ARG A 246 5.68 -13.68 5.10
C ARG A 246 7.16 -13.45 4.80
N PHE A 247 7.96 -13.07 5.78
CA PHE A 247 9.38 -12.81 5.58
C PHE A 247 10.16 -14.07 5.18
N ILE A 248 9.92 -15.21 5.82
CA ILE A 248 10.63 -16.45 5.48
C ILE A 248 10.18 -17.09 4.15
N SER A 249 9.01 -16.70 3.63
CA SER A 249 8.52 -17.16 2.32
C SER A 249 9.28 -16.55 1.14
N ILE A 250 10.04 -15.49 1.39
CA ILE A 250 10.85 -14.78 0.39
C ILE A 250 12.15 -15.60 0.19
N LYS A 251 12.38 -16.05 -1.04
CA LYS A 251 13.55 -16.85 -1.43
C LYS A 251 14.63 -16.00 -2.07
#